data_aa77ff9a283f8d27ead4b829df7f673f
#
_entry.id   aa77ff9a283f8d27ead4b829df7f673f
#
_cell.length_a   1.000
_cell.length_b   1.000
_cell.length_c   1.000
_cell.angle_alpha   90.00
_cell.angle_beta   90.00
_cell.angle_gamma   90.00
#
_symmetry.space_group_name_H-M   'P 1'
#
loop_
_entity.id
_entity.type
_entity.pdbx_description
1 polymer ?
#
loop_
_entity_poly.entity_id
_entity_poly.type
_entity_poly.pdbx_seq_one_letter_code
_entity_poly.pdbx_strand_id
1 'polypeptide(L)'
;MTPRSLFAVFLLVVGAAALMAQTQSAGDASTPSACLKATRDFHQARMKEAGAPMTQEKYQAVQRDKAEFARGCIAKLAIDALPADEIAPLGELYIEAGQLDLADKAVARALDATGTDAAVRAKTLVTAVRLTMRQSKSDARNAKAEQLVDQLESLPASFVRERIDGHAALNSYYRADDIDAGIISHSTRLIQLNTALTPEQRVPAVANALIAAYENLAEALAGQEQTPKALDLLRRAPVELQGIAGVAERLAPTIERYELVGKPASAIEAPTWLSAPAGTTKLDMAGGVTWLQFTAHWCGPCREAYPAAVRLQKQFGARGFRVVMATQLYGYFESRRNLAPADELAAIRDYFPKHGIVWPIAVSDDIPMVMENGRPLRKVNVNDANYKVAGIPQIHIIDRKGVIRLIMIGFDEANEARLAAIIARLLAE
;
A
#
# COMPACT_ATOMS: atom_id res chain seq x y z
N MET A 1 -20.04 38.44 30.04
CA MET A 1 -19.92 37.01 29.76
C MET A 1 -20.47 36.78 28.36
N THR A 2 -19.60 36.54 27.41
CA THR A 2 -19.95 36.42 25.99
C THR A 2 -20.30 34.96 25.65
N PRO A 3 -21.20 34.68 24.70
CA PRO A 3 -21.68 33.32 24.39
C PRO A 3 -20.64 32.33 23.86
N ARG A 4 -19.42 32.76 23.73
CA ARG A 4 -18.31 31.90 23.24
C ARG A 4 -17.77 30.86 24.24
N SER A 5 -18.00 31.05 25.54
CA SER A 5 -17.48 30.18 26.59
C SER A 5 -18.32 28.93 26.83
N LEU A 6 -19.58 28.92 26.43
CA LEU A 6 -20.50 27.78 26.63
C LEU A 6 -20.34 26.69 25.53
N PHE A 7 -19.89 27.07 24.31
CA PHE A 7 -19.69 26.10 23.23
C PHE A 7 -18.43 25.26 23.39
N ALA A 8 -17.36 25.80 23.98
CA ALA A 8 -16.13 25.10 24.21
C ALA A 8 -16.23 24.03 25.31
N VAL A 9 -17.06 24.27 26.32
CA VAL A 9 -17.30 23.31 27.42
C VAL A 9 -18.17 22.14 26.95
N PHE A 10 -19.12 22.37 26.04
CA PHE A 10 -19.99 21.30 25.53
C PHE A 10 -19.26 20.33 24.60
N LEU A 11 -18.30 20.80 23.78
CA LEU A 11 -17.47 19.94 22.90
C LEU A 11 -16.47 19.09 23.69
N LEU A 12 -15.96 19.60 24.81
CA LEU A 12 -15.05 18.83 25.69
C LEU A 12 -15.80 17.76 26.49
N VAL A 13 -17.04 18.01 26.88
CA VAL A 13 -17.85 17.03 27.62
C VAL A 13 -18.36 15.91 26.73
N VAL A 14 -18.72 16.19 25.47
CA VAL A 14 -19.12 15.15 24.50
C VAL A 14 -17.94 14.27 24.09
N GLY A 15 -16.76 14.86 23.92
CA GLY A 15 -15.52 14.10 23.65
C GLY A 15 -15.11 13.18 24.82
N ALA A 16 -15.24 13.66 26.05
CA ALA A 16 -14.95 12.89 27.26
C ALA A 16 -15.96 11.76 27.52
N ALA A 17 -17.24 11.99 27.23
CA ALA A 17 -18.29 10.97 27.36
C ALA A 17 -18.16 9.85 26.31
N ALA A 18 -17.77 10.18 25.06
CA ALA A 18 -17.48 9.19 24.03
C ALA A 18 -16.21 8.37 24.36
N LEU A 19 -15.19 9.00 24.92
CA LEU A 19 -13.97 8.32 25.38
C LEU A 19 -14.27 7.41 26.58
N MET A 20 -15.12 7.83 27.52
CA MET A 20 -15.56 7.05 28.68
C MET A 20 -16.44 5.85 28.28
N ALA A 21 -17.32 5.99 27.30
CA ALA A 21 -18.13 4.88 26.78
C ALA A 21 -17.26 3.84 26.03
N GLN A 22 -16.20 4.25 25.37
CA GLN A 22 -15.26 3.35 24.69
C GLN A 22 -14.30 2.64 25.67
N THR A 23 -13.93 3.28 26.77
CA THR A 23 -13.19 2.60 27.86
C THR A 23 -14.03 1.59 28.62
N GLN A 24 -15.36 1.74 28.66
CA GLN A 24 -16.25 0.74 29.24
C GLN A 24 -16.30 -0.56 28.38
N SER A 25 -16.22 -0.49 27.05
CA SER A 25 -16.19 -1.67 26.19
C SER A 25 -14.92 -2.52 26.35
N ALA A 26 -13.80 -1.92 26.73
CA ALA A 26 -12.57 -2.64 27.10
C ALA A 26 -12.64 -3.24 28.52
N GLY A 27 -13.64 -2.84 29.33
CA GLY A 27 -13.83 -3.32 30.71
C GLY A 27 -14.32 -4.76 30.80
N ASP A 28 -15.03 -5.23 29.78
CA ASP A 28 -15.67 -6.55 29.76
C ASP A 28 -14.86 -7.63 29.04
N ALA A 29 -13.74 -7.28 28.39
CA ALA A 29 -12.89 -8.22 27.67
C ALA A 29 -11.97 -8.94 28.67
N SER A 30 -12.33 -10.17 29.04
CA SER A 30 -11.64 -11.01 30.04
C SER A 30 -10.63 -11.99 29.43
N THR A 31 -10.55 -12.07 28.08
CA THR A 31 -9.62 -12.97 27.37
C THR A 31 -8.85 -12.21 26.28
N PRO A 32 -7.64 -12.69 25.91
CA PRO A 32 -6.88 -12.15 24.79
C PRO A 32 -7.68 -12.06 23.49
N SER A 33 -8.46 -13.08 23.13
CA SER A 33 -9.32 -13.08 21.95
C SER A 33 -10.37 -11.97 21.98
N ALA A 34 -11.02 -11.78 23.12
CA ALA A 34 -12.00 -10.70 23.30
C ALA A 34 -11.35 -9.31 23.23
N CYS A 35 -10.18 -9.15 23.86
CA CYS A 35 -9.36 -7.94 23.78
C CYS A 35 -8.92 -7.62 22.36
N LEU A 36 -8.48 -8.63 21.60
CA LEU A 36 -8.05 -8.46 20.22
C LEU A 36 -9.22 -8.02 19.32
N LYS A 37 -10.39 -8.62 19.51
CA LYS A 37 -11.62 -8.19 18.82
C LYS A 37 -11.95 -6.75 19.17
N ALA A 38 -11.99 -6.39 20.44
CA ALA A 38 -12.28 -5.02 20.89
C ALA A 38 -11.27 -4.01 20.33
N THR A 39 -9.98 -4.36 20.24
CA THR A 39 -8.92 -3.53 19.64
C THR A 39 -9.17 -3.30 18.15
N ARG A 40 -9.60 -4.31 17.41
CA ARG A 40 -9.95 -4.18 15.99
C ARG A 40 -11.20 -3.31 15.79
N ASP A 41 -12.23 -3.51 16.60
CA ASP A 41 -13.45 -2.72 16.54
C ASP A 41 -13.17 -1.23 16.86
N PHE A 42 -12.34 -0.98 17.89
CA PHE A 42 -11.87 0.36 18.24
C PHE A 42 -11.10 1.01 17.08
N HIS A 43 -10.16 0.29 16.47
CA HIS A 43 -9.41 0.79 15.34
C HIS A 43 -10.31 1.18 14.16
N GLN A 44 -11.30 0.34 13.82
CA GLN A 44 -12.25 0.65 12.75
C GLN A 44 -13.06 1.92 13.05
N ALA A 45 -13.53 2.09 14.30
CA ALA A 45 -14.25 3.29 14.73
C ALA A 45 -13.35 4.53 14.59
N ARG A 46 -12.09 4.47 15.06
CA ARG A 46 -11.14 5.58 14.96
C ARG A 46 -10.79 5.94 13.51
N MET A 47 -10.63 4.94 12.62
CA MET A 47 -10.45 5.19 11.20
C MET A 47 -11.62 5.92 10.57
N LYS A 48 -12.86 5.54 10.94
CA LYS A 48 -14.08 6.21 10.47
C LYS A 48 -14.18 7.65 10.99
N GLU A 49 -13.86 7.90 12.26
CA GLU A 49 -13.84 9.23 12.88
C GLU A 49 -12.79 10.15 12.25
N ALA A 50 -11.62 9.62 11.93
CA ALA A 50 -10.55 10.38 11.30
C ALA A 50 -10.95 10.96 9.92
N GLY A 51 -11.87 10.29 9.24
CA GLY A 51 -12.50 10.75 8.00
C GLY A 51 -11.51 10.97 6.84
N ALA A 52 -12.08 11.36 5.69
CA ALA A 52 -11.27 11.72 4.52
C ALA A 52 -11.02 13.25 4.47
N PRO A 53 -9.86 13.69 3.95
CA PRO A 53 -8.73 12.88 3.52
C PRO A 53 -7.93 12.30 4.70
N MET A 54 -7.47 11.05 4.57
CA MET A 54 -6.61 10.41 5.56
C MET A 54 -5.17 10.91 5.38
N THR A 55 -4.74 11.84 6.24
CA THR A 55 -3.35 12.31 6.26
C THR A 55 -2.45 11.33 7.02
N GLN A 56 -1.14 11.37 6.77
CA GLN A 56 -0.19 10.54 7.50
C GLN A 56 -0.24 10.80 9.02
N GLU A 57 -0.41 12.05 9.43
CA GLU A 57 -0.55 12.43 10.83
C GLU A 57 -1.79 11.81 11.49
N LYS A 58 -2.95 11.89 10.82
CA LYS A 58 -4.20 11.25 11.26
C LYS A 58 -4.03 9.74 11.38
N TYR A 59 -3.42 9.11 10.36
CA TYR A 59 -3.16 7.68 10.36
C TYR A 59 -2.26 7.27 11.53
N GLN A 60 -1.15 7.99 11.74
CA GLN A 60 -0.25 7.73 12.87
C GLN A 60 -0.94 7.93 14.23
N ALA A 61 -1.81 8.95 14.35
CA ALA A 61 -2.61 9.15 15.56
C ALA A 61 -3.51 7.94 15.84
N VAL A 62 -4.25 7.46 14.82
CA VAL A 62 -5.10 6.27 14.95
C VAL A 62 -4.29 5.03 15.33
N GLN A 63 -3.08 4.85 14.79
CA GLN A 63 -2.21 3.72 15.17
C GLN A 63 -1.73 3.83 16.63
N ARG A 64 -1.38 5.03 17.10
CA ARG A 64 -1.02 5.25 18.52
C ARG A 64 -2.19 4.94 19.46
N ASP A 65 -3.39 5.44 19.14
CA ASP A 65 -4.60 5.20 19.92
C ASP A 65 -4.93 3.71 20.00
N LYS A 66 -4.80 3.00 18.88
CA LYS A 66 -4.99 1.54 18.81
C LYS A 66 -4.01 0.81 19.74
N ALA A 67 -2.72 1.16 19.69
CA ALA A 67 -1.69 0.52 20.52
C ALA A 67 -1.91 0.80 22.00
N GLU A 68 -2.36 2.00 22.36
CA GLU A 68 -2.71 2.36 23.74
C GLU A 68 -3.92 1.57 24.24
N PHE A 69 -4.97 1.46 23.43
CA PHE A 69 -6.14 0.64 23.74
C PHE A 69 -5.76 -0.82 24.00
N ALA A 70 -4.92 -1.41 23.12
CA ALA A 70 -4.43 -2.77 23.27
C ALA A 70 -3.66 -2.94 24.59
N ARG A 71 -2.76 -2.01 24.95
CA ARG A 71 -2.04 -2.04 26.24
C ARG A 71 -2.97 -1.98 27.44
N GLY A 72 -3.98 -1.09 27.39
CA GLY A 72 -4.99 -0.97 28.44
C GLY A 72 -5.81 -2.26 28.63
N CYS A 73 -6.05 -3.00 27.55
CA CYS A 73 -6.72 -4.29 27.60
C CYS A 73 -5.80 -5.37 28.21
N ILE A 74 -4.57 -5.48 27.75
CA ILE A 74 -3.56 -6.43 28.27
C ILE A 74 -3.39 -6.29 29.78
N ALA A 75 -3.33 -5.06 30.29
CA ALA A 75 -3.15 -4.82 31.74
C ALA A 75 -4.22 -5.42 32.65
N LYS A 76 -5.36 -5.81 32.08
CA LYS A 76 -6.50 -6.42 32.81
C LYS A 76 -6.54 -7.95 32.73
N LEU A 77 -5.68 -8.56 31.91
CA LEU A 77 -5.66 -10.00 31.68
C LEU A 77 -4.85 -10.76 32.74
N ALA A 78 -5.36 -11.90 33.18
CA ALA A 78 -4.64 -12.87 34.04
C ALA A 78 -3.73 -13.76 33.17
N ILE A 79 -2.60 -13.21 32.71
CA ILE A 79 -1.74 -13.79 31.65
C ILE A 79 -1.16 -15.16 32.07
N ASP A 80 -0.86 -15.34 33.35
CA ASP A 80 -0.22 -16.57 33.84
C ASP A 80 -1.13 -17.82 33.83
N ALA A 81 -2.45 -17.61 33.78
CA ALA A 81 -3.46 -18.66 33.82
C ALA A 81 -4.21 -18.85 32.50
N LEU A 82 -3.65 -18.35 31.38
CA LEU A 82 -4.32 -18.44 30.07
C LEU A 82 -4.33 -19.87 29.54
N PRO A 83 -5.47 -20.31 28.95
CA PRO A 83 -5.53 -21.56 28.22
C PRO A 83 -4.71 -21.48 26.93
N ALA A 84 -4.29 -22.64 26.41
CA ALA A 84 -3.35 -22.71 25.27
C ALA A 84 -3.85 -22.01 24.00
N ASP A 85 -5.15 -22.05 23.74
CA ASP A 85 -5.79 -21.40 22.56
C ASP A 85 -5.84 -19.87 22.65
N GLU A 86 -5.62 -19.30 23.83
CA GLU A 86 -5.55 -17.85 24.05
C GLU A 86 -4.12 -17.28 23.95
N ILE A 87 -3.09 -18.13 23.83
CA ILE A 87 -1.70 -17.67 23.75
C ILE A 87 -1.40 -17.03 22.39
N ALA A 88 -1.89 -17.58 21.29
CA ALA A 88 -1.74 -16.96 19.96
C ALA A 88 -2.47 -15.60 19.86
N PRO A 89 -3.74 -15.48 20.30
CA PRO A 89 -4.39 -14.17 20.44
C PRO A 89 -3.64 -13.17 21.33
N LEU A 90 -3.02 -13.62 22.43
CA LEU A 90 -2.18 -12.76 23.25
C LEU A 90 -0.96 -12.28 22.50
N GLY A 91 -0.29 -13.15 21.73
CA GLY A 91 0.83 -12.76 20.88
C GLY A 91 0.43 -11.70 19.85
N GLU A 92 -0.71 -11.85 19.18
CA GLU A 92 -1.26 -10.83 18.27
C GLU A 92 -1.58 -9.51 19.00
N LEU A 93 -2.16 -9.59 20.20
CA LEU A 93 -2.48 -8.42 20.98
C LEU A 93 -1.21 -7.65 21.41
N TYR A 94 -0.13 -8.34 21.77
CA TYR A 94 1.18 -7.73 22.01
C TYR A 94 1.75 -7.05 20.76
N ILE A 95 1.57 -7.66 19.57
CA ILE A 95 1.96 -7.02 18.29
C ILE A 95 1.18 -5.72 18.09
N GLU A 96 -0.14 -5.71 18.32
CA GLU A 96 -0.98 -4.52 18.21
C GLU A 96 -0.60 -3.42 19.23
N ALA A 97 -0.15 -3.83 20.41
CA ALA A 97 0.34 -2.94 21.48
C ALA A 97 1.76 -2.39 21.24
N GLY A 98 2.48 -2.90 20.22
CA GLY A 98 3.88 -2.58 19.95
C GLY A 98 4.87 -3.22 20.93
N GLN A 99 4.47 -4.28 21.66
CA GLN A 99 5.25 -4.99 22.67
C GLN A 99 5.88 -6.26 22.08
N LEU A 100 6.76 -6.11 21.09
CA LEU A 100 7.26 -7.22 20.27
C LEU A 100 8.03 -8.27 21.08
N ASP A 101 8.81 -7.87 22.10
CA ASP A 101 9.55 -8.81 22.96
C ASP A 101 8.61 -9.73 23.76
N LEU A 102 7.44 -9.21 24.20
CA LEU A 102 6.44 -9.99 24.89
C LEU A 102 5.69 -10.92 23.91
N ALA A 103 5.45 -10.44 22.69
CA ALA A 103 4.89 -11.26 21.62
C ALA A 103 5.82 -12.46 21.29
N ASP A 104 7.14 -12.23 21.15
CA ASP A 104 8.12 -13.30 20.92
C ASP A 104 8.08 -14.38 22.02
N LYS A 105 8.07 -13.95 23.28
CA LYS A 105 8.00 -14.88 24.43
C LYS A 105 6.71 -15.70 24.44
N ALA A 106 5.56 -15.06 24.16
CA ALA A 106 4.27 -15.73 24.11
C ALA A 106 4.23 -16.76 22.96
N VAL A 107 4.66 -16.37 21.77
CA VAL A 107 4.70 -17.23 20.59
C VAL A 107 5.66 -18.40 20.77
N ALA A 108 6.88 -18.15 21.27
CA ALA A 108 7.85 -19.22 21.54
C ALA A 108 7.30 -20.24 22.52
N ARG A 109 6.73 -19.79 23.64
CA ARG A 109 6.07 -20.66 24.64
C ARG A 109 4.98 -21.54 24.00
N ALA A 110 4.18 -20.98 23.09
CA ALA A 110 3.12 -21.73 22.42
C ALA A 110 3.64 -22.76 21.42
N LEU A 111 4.73 -22.44 20.71
CA LEU A 111 5.34 -23.36 19.73
C LEU A 111 6.11 -24.51 20.40
N ASP A 112 6.72 -24.24 21.56
CA ASP A 112 7.50 -25.23 22.33
C ASP A 112 6.63 -26.16 23.14
N ALA A 113 5.35 -25.85 23.35
CA ALA A 113 4.43 -26.69 24.13
C ALA A 113 4.18 -28.03 23.43
N THR A 114 4.57 -29.13 24.09
CA THR A 114 4.35 -30.49 23.58
C THR A 114 2.88 -30.89 23.69
N GLY A 115 2.38 -31.64 22.71
CA GLY A 115 0.98 -32.08 22.68
C GLY A 115 -0.05 -31.00 22.37
N THR A 116 0.40 -29.83 21.85
CA THR A 116 -0.48 -28.75 21.44
C THR A 116 -1.43 -29.22 20.34
N ASP A 117 -2.70 -28.91 20.48
CA ASP A 117 -3.71 -29.12 19.43
C ASP A 117 -3.27 -28.47 18.10
N ALA A 118 -3.48 -29.18 16.99
CA ALA A 118 -3.06 -28.72 15.67
C ALA A 118 -3.68 -27.38 15.26
N ALA A 119 -4.89 -27.06 15.71
CA ALA A 119 -5.54 -25.79 15.45
C ALA A 119 -4.88 -24.64 16.23
N VAL A 120 -4.50 -24.88 17.49
CA VAL A 120 -3.73 -23.91 18.28
C VAL A 120 -2.37 -23.68 17.62
N ARG A 121 -1.69 -24.76 17.22
CA ARG A 121 -0.39 -24.67 16.52
C ARG A 121 -0.48 -23.87 15.22
N ALA A 122 -1.51 -24.12 14.40
CA ALA A 122 -1.71 -23.39 13.13
C ALA A 122 -1.86 -21.87 13.35
N LYS A 123 -2.70 -21.46 14.31
CA LYS A 123 -2.89 -20.04 14.66
C LYS A 123 -1.60 -19.43 15.21
N THR A 124 -0.86 -20.16 16.03
CA THR A 124 0.41 -19.70 16.59
C THR A 124 1.45 -19.48 15.49
N LEU A 125 1.53 -20.38 14.50
CA LEU A 125 2.42 -20.22 13.35
C LEU A 125 2.09 -18.96 12.54
N VAL A 126 0.82 -18.66 12.28
CA VAL A 126 0.40 -17.42 11.61
C VAL A 126 0.85 -16.19 12.39
N THR A 127 0.67 -16.19 13.71
CA THR A 127 1.13 -15.09 14.58
C THR A 127 2.65 -14.97 14.56
N ALA A 128 3.39 -16.10 14.56
CA ALA A 128 4.84 -16.14 14.46
C ALA A 128 5.35 -15.55 13.14
N VAL A 129 4.70 -15.84 12.01
CA VAL A 129 5.01 -15.23 10.70
C VAL A 129 4.88 -13.70 10.78
N ARG A 130 3.74 -13.21 11.26
CA ARG A 130 3.47 -11.76 11.38
C ARG A 130 4.49 -11.07 12.28
N LEU A 131 4.82 -11.70 13.41
CA LEU A 131 5.81 -11.18 14.37
C LEU A 131 7.21 -11.13 13.74
N THR A 132 7.64 -12.21 13.09
CA THR A 132 8.94 -12.28 12.43
C THR A 132 9.07 -11.17 11.39
N MET A 133 8.03 -10.92 10.59
CA MET A 133 8.05 -9.88 9.57
C MET A 133 7.99 -8.45 10.11
N ARG A 134 7.70 -8.25 11.39
CA ARG A 134 7.81 -6.94 12.07
C ARG A 134 9.25 -6.60 12.49
N GLN A 135 10.16 -7.56 12.47
CA GLN A 135 11.58 -7.31 12.73
C GLN A 135 12.24 -6.56 11.57
N SER A 136 13.44 -6.04 11.80
CA SER A 136 14.20 -5.32 10.76
C SER A 136 14.41 -6.20 9.51
N LYS A 137 14.29 -5.60 8.33
CA LYS A 137 14.47 -6.26 7.04
C LYS A 137 15.84 -6.94 6.98
N SER A 138 15.86 -8.24 6.71
CA SER A 138 17.07 -9.05 6.53
C SER A 138 16.73 -10.40 5.90
N ASP A 139 17.72 -11.03 5.25
CA ASP A 139 17.56 -12.37 4.68
C ASP A 139 17.26 -13.41 5.77
N ALA A 140 17.85 -13.29 6.94
CA ALA A 140 17.59 -14.18 8.08
C ALA A 140 16.14 -14.08 8.57
N ARG A 141 15.56 -12.85 8.63
CA ARG A 141 14.15 -12.64 8.93
C ARG A 141 13.26 -13.34 7.89
N ASN A 142 13.55 -13.14 6.61
CA ASN A 142 12.78 -13.72 5.53
C ASN A 142 12.85 -15.26 5.57
N ALA A 143 14.06 -15.83 5.71
CA ALA A 143 14.25 -17.28 5.82
C ALA A 143 13.50 -17.90 7.02
N LYS A 144 13.50 -17.21 8.17
CA LYS A 144 12.74 -17.64 9.35
C LYS A 144 11.23 -17.63 9.06
N ALA A 145 10.73 -16.61 8.40
CA ALA A 145 9.31 -16.50 8.07
C ALA A 145 8.86 -17.58 7.06
N GLU A 146 9.70 -17.88 6.06
CA GLU A 146 9.47 -18.99 5.12
C GLU A 146 9.40 -20.33 5.85
N GLN A 147 10.35 -20.63 6.76
CA GLN A 147 10.32 -21.85 7.57
C GLN A 147 9.04 -22.00 8.40
N LEU A 148 8.49 -20.91 8.91
CA LEU A 148 7.23 -20.92 9.66
C LEU A 148 6.04 -21.23 8.73
N VAL A 149 6.04 -20.71 7.51
CA VAL A 149 5.01 -21.05 6.51
C VAL A 149 5.15 -22.48 6.02
N ASP A 150 6.37 -23.01 5.85
CA ASP A 150 6.60 -24.43 5.53
C ASP A 150 6.05 -25.36 6.62
N GLN A 151 6.23 -24.99 7.90
CA GLN A 151 5.60 -25.72 9.02
C GLN A 151 4.07 -25.66 8.93
N LEU A 152 3.49 -24.52 8.57
CA LEU A 152 2.06 -24.35 8.38
C LEU A 152 1.54 -25.21 7.21
N GLU A 153 2.29 -25.30 6.12
CA GLU A 153 1.97 -26.17 4.97
C GLU A 153 2.05 -27.67 5.32
N SER A 154 2.87 -28.06 6.29
CA SER A 154 2.98 -29.44 6.75
C SER A 154 1.80 -29.92 7.59
N LEU A 155 0.95 -29.02 8.10
CA LEU A 155 -0.24 -29.36 8.86
C LEU A 155 -1.32 -30.00 7.96
N PRO A 156 -2.36 -30.66 8.54
CA PRO A 156 -3.46 -31.22 7.75
C PRO A 156 -4.12 -30.22 6.81
N ALA A 157 -4.63 -30.69 5.67
CA ALA A 157 -5.24 -29.85 4.63
C ALA A 157 -6.46 -29.03 5.12
N SER A 158 -7.10 -29.46 6.22
CA SER A 158 -8.22 -28.74 6.84
C SER A 158 -7.85 -27.34 7.36
N PHE A 159 -6.54 -27.04 7.56
CA PHE A 159 -6.06 -25.71 7.96
C PHE A 159 -5.80 -24.79 6.77
N VAL A 160 -6.62 -24.88 5.72
CA VAL A 160 -6.51 -24.04 4.53
C VAL A 160 -6.62 -22.55 4.87
N ARG A 161 -7.42 -22.17 5.86
CA ARG A 161 -7.60 -20.80 6.29
C ARG A 161 -6.30 -20.21 6.86
N GLU A 162 -5.66 -20.93 7.75
CA GLU A 162 -4.42 -20.51 8.39
C GLU A 162 -3.27 -20.45 7.37
N ARG A 163 -3.24 -21.36 6.39
CA ARG A 163 -2.30 -21.27 5.26
C ARG A 163 -2.50 -19.99 4.47
N ILE A 164 -3.74 -19.65 4.14
CA ILE A 164 -4.06 -18.39 3.46
C ILE A 164 -3.58 -17.20 4.30
N ASP A 165 -3.85 -17.19 5.61
CA ASP A 165 -3.44 -16.09 6.49
C ASP A 165 -1.91 -15.97 6.57
N GLY A 166 -1.17 -17.08 6.58
CA GLY A 166 0.30 -17.11 6.56
C GLY A 166 0.89 -16.57 5.25
N HIS A 167 0.44 -17.13 4.11
CA HIS A 167 0.88 -16.67 2.80
C HIS A 167 0.49 -15.22 2.51
N ALA A 168 -0.72 -14.79 2.91
CA ALA A 168 -1.16 -13.41 2.75
C ALA A 168 -0.31 -12.43 3.58
N ALA A 169 0.11 -12.83 4.78
CA ALA A 169 1.04 -12.03 5.59
C ALA A 169 2.37 -11.86 4.86
N LEU A 170 3.02 -12.93 4.40
CA LEU A 170 4.28 -12.85 3.66
C LEU A 170 4.14 -12.05 2.36
N ASN A 171 3.09 -12.31 1.60
CA ASN A 171 2.84 -11.59 0.35
C ASN A 171 2.75 -10.06 0.57
N SER A 172 2.05 -9.63 1.63
CA SER A 172 1.94 -8.22 2.00
C SER A 172 3.29 -7.60 2.39
N TYR A 173 4.11 -8.31 3.15
CA TYR A 173 5.42 -7.82 3.57
C TYR A 173 6.44 -7.83 2.43
N TYR A 174 6.46 -8.87 1.59
CA TYR A 174 7.33 -8.92 0.43
C TYR A 174 6.98 -7.84 -0.59
N ARG A 175 5.69 -7.50 -0.72
CA ARG A 175 5.28 -6.35 -1.51
C ARG A 175 5.80 -5.03 -0.92
N ALA A 176 5.73 -4.85 0.39
CA ALA A 176 6.26 -3.66 1.06
C ALA A 176 7.79 -3.57 0.98
N ASP A 177 8.47 -4.71 0.87
CA ASP A 177 9.92 -4.83 0.76
C ASP A 177 10.42 -4.92 -0.71
N ASP A 178 9.51 -4.90 -1.69
CA ASP A 178 9.75 -5.05 -3.15
C ASP A 178 10.52 -6.34 -3.51
N ILE A 179 10.14 -7.47 -2.89
CA ILE A 179 10.78 -8.78 -3.12
C ILE A 179 9.93 -9.60 -4.10
N ASP A 180 10.15 -9.38 -5.39
CA ASP A 180 9.39 -10.01 -6.49
C ASP A 180 9.28 -11.54 -6.36
N ALA A 181 10.36 -12.23 -6.04
CA ALA A 181 10.35 -13.70 -5.93
C ALA A 181 9.38 -14.20 -4.85
N GLY A 182 9.35 -13.54 -3.70
CA GLY A 182 8.42 -13.83 -2.61
C GLY A 182 6.98 -13.50 -2.99
N ILE A 183 6.76 -12.35 -3.65
CA ILE A 183 5.44 -11.95 -4.15
C ILE A 183 4.90 -13.00 -5.11
N ILE A 184 5.69 -13.44 -6.09
CA ILE A 184 5.29 -14.45 -7.08
C ILE A 184 4.96 -15.78 -6.40
N SER A 185 5.83 -16.26 -5.50
CA SER A 185 5.65 -17.52 -4.79
C SER A 185 4.35 -17.52 -3.98
N HIS A 186 4.19 -16.57 -3.07
CA HIS A 186 3.06 -16.55 -2.15
C HIS A 186 1.73 -16.17 -2.83
N SER A 187 1.74 -15.26 -3.81
CA SER A 187 0.53 -14.98 -4.60
C SER A 187 0.08 -16.21 -5.39
N THR A 188 1.00 -16.94 -6.02
CA THR A 188 0.69 -18.16 -6.74
C THR A 188 0.09 -19.21 -5.78
N ARG A 189 0.67 -19.37 -4.60
CA ARG A 189 0.17 -20.32 -3.61
C ARG A 189 -1.22 -19.93 -3.07
N LEU A 190 -1.48 -18.65 -2.82
CA LEU A 190 -2.80 -18.13 -2.42
C LEU A 190 -3.87 -18.46 -3.49
N ILE A 191 -3.56 -18.25 -4.77
CA ILE A 191 -4.46 -18.55 -5.88
C ILE A 191 -4.76 -20.06 -5.92
N GLN A 192 -3.76 -20.92 -5.71
CA GLN A 192 -3.96 -22.38 -5.63
C GLN A 192 -4.84 -22.78 -4.45
N LEU A 193 -4.63 -22.18 -3.27
CA LEU A 193 -5.41 -22.48 -2.07
C LEU A 193 -6.89 -22.10 -2.20
N ASN A 194 -7.26 -21.18 -3.10
CA ASN A 194 -8.65 -20.83 -3.35
C ASN A 194 -9.51 -22.04 -3.76
N THR A 195 -8.94 -23.02 -4.47
CA THR A 195 -9.68 -24.22 -4.92
C THR A 195 -10.08 -25.15 -3.78
N ALA A 196 -9.41 -25.05 -2.63
CA ALA A 196 -9.68 -25.85 -1.43
C ALA A 196 -10.68 -25.20 -0.46
N LEU A 197 -11.15 -23.97 -0.76
CA LEU A 197 -12.08 -23.22 0.09
C LEU A 197 -13.52 -23.59 -0.19
N THR A 198 -14.30 -23.79 0.90
CA THR A 198 -15.76 -23.79 0.81
C THR A 198 -16.30 -22.35 0.69
N PRO A 199 -17.55 -22.16 0.24
CA PRO A 199 -18.16 -20.83 0.19
C PRO A 199 -18.17 -20.11 1.53
N GLU A 200 -18.40 -20.82 2.64
CA GLU A 200 -18.47 -20.28 4.00
C GLU A 200 -17.09 -19.79 4.50
N GLN A 201 -16.02 -20.37 3.99
CA GLN A 201 -14.65 -19.97 4.32
C GLN A 201 -14.20 -18.71 3.58
N ARG A 202 -14.91 -18.28 2.53
CA ARG A 202 -14.63 -17.06 1.76
C ARG A 202 -15.11 -15.79 2.46
N VAL A 203 -14.80 -15.66 3.75
CA VAL A 203 -15.08 -14.44 4.53
C VAL A 203 -14.33 -13.23 3.96
N PRO A 204 -14.75 -11.99 4.26
CA PRO A 204 -14.17 -10.78 3.64
C PRO A 204 -12.64 -10.69 3.71
N ALA A 205 -12.03 -11.14 4.81
CA ALA A 205 -10.57 -11.12 4.94
C ALA A 205 -9.87 -12.07 3.95
N VAL A 206 -10.43 -13.29 3.76
CA VAL A 206 -9.93 -14.26 2.76
C VAL A 206 -10.15 -13.73 1.36
N ALA A 207 -11.34 -13.21 1.06
CA ALA A 207 -11.65 -12.61 -0.23
C ALA A 207 -10.65 -11.49 -0.59
N ASN A 208 -10.36 -10.59 0.35
CA ASN A 208 -9.39 -9.53 0.15
C ASN A 208 -7.97 -10.07 -0.09
N ALA A 209 -7.55 -11.09 0.65
CA ALA A 209 -6.23 -11.72 0.47
C ALA A 209 -6.09 -12.36 -0.92
N LEU A 210 -7.14 -13.04 -1.39
CA LEU A 210 -7.16 -13.66 -2.71
C LEU A 210 -7.11 -12.61 -3.83
N ILE A 211 -7.95 -11.56 -3.77
CA ILE A 211 -7.94 -10.50 -4.77
C ILE A 211 -6.56 -9.82 -4.79
N ALA A 212 -6.01 -9.50 -3.61
CA ALA A 212 -4.66 -8.93 -3.50
C ALA A 212 -3.58 -9.84 -4.10
N ALA A 213 -3.73 -11.17 -4.01
CA ALA A 213 -2.79 -12.10 -4.64
C ALA A 213 -2.78 -11.97 -6.16
N TYR A 214 -3.93 -11.82 -6.81
CA TYR A 214 -4.00 -11.56 -8.26
C TYR A 214 -3.38 -10.21 -8.63
N GLU A 215 -3.68 -9.15 -7.85
CA GLU A 215 -3.10 -7.81 -8.07
C GLU A 215 -1.57 -7.83 -7.94
N ASN A 216 -1.06 -8.40 -6.87
CA ASN A 216 0.38 -8.44 -6.57
C ASN A 216 1.16 -9.31 -7.58
N LEU A 217 0.60 -10.47 -7.94
CA LEU A 217 1.22 -11.33 -8.96
C LEU A 217 1.24 -10.66 -10.33
N ALA A 218 0.14 -9.99 -10.70
CA ALA A 218 0.08 -9.25 -11.96
C ALA A 218 1.08 -8.09 -11.99
N GLU A 219 1.26 -7.38 -10.88
CA GLU A 219 2.22 -6.29 -10.76
C GLU A 219 3.67 -6.80 -10.88
N ALA A 220 4.01 -7.89 -10.17
CA ALA A 220 5.33 -8.51 -10.29
C ALA A 220 5.62 -9.02 -11.72
N LEU A 221 4.62 -9.65 -12.38
CA LEU A 221 4.74 -10.08 -13.77
C LEU A 221 4.91 -8.89 -14.74
N ALA A 222 4.13 -7.83 -14.55
CA ALA A 222 4.23 -6.62 -15.38
C ALA A 222 5.59 -5.93 -15.18
N GLY A 223 6.09 -5.87 -13.94
CA GLY A 223 7.42 -5.39 -13.62
C GLY A 223 8.55 -6.18 -14.30
N GLN A 224 8.32 -7.46 -14.60
CA GLN A 224 9.22 -8.33 -15.35
C GLN A 224 8.96 -8.29 -16.88
N GLU A 225 8.27 -7.29 -17.39
CA GLU A 225 7.87 -7.14 -18.79
C GLU A 225 6.96 -8.28 -19.32
N GLN A 226 6.28 -9.00 -18.42
CA GLN A 226 5.34 -10.07 -18.75
C GLN A 226 3.88 -9.59 -18.71
N THR A 227 3.63 -8.34 -19.14
CA THR A 227 2.29 -7.71 -19.11
C THR A 227 1.18 -8.55 -19.76
N PRO A 228 1.40 -9.28 -20.87
CA PRO A 228 0.35 -10.17 -21.40
C PRO A 228 -0.08 -11.24 -20.40
N LYS A 229 0.85 -11.82 -19.64
CA LYS A 229 0.52 -12.82 -18.60
C LYS A 229 -0.18 -12.18 -17.42
N ALA A 230 0.22 -10.96 -17.03
CA ALA A 230 -0.44 -10.20 -15.98
C ALA A 230 -1.91 -9.90 -16.34
N LEU A 231 -2.18 -9.48 -17.57
CA LEU A 231 -3.53 -9.23 -18.07
C LEU A 231 -4.38 -10.49 -18.13
N ASP A 232 -3.83 -11.60 -18.63
CA ASP A 232 -4.51 -12.89 -18.67
C ASP A 232 -4.91 -13.34 -17.25
N LEU A 233 -3.98 -13.25 -16.30
CA LEU A 233 -4.22 -13.56 -14.89
C LEU A 233 -5.39 -12.73 -14.32
N LEU A 234 -5.34 -11.39 -14.48
CA LEU A 234 -6.37 -10.50 -13.95
C LEU A 234 -7.74 -10.73 -14.57
N ARG A 235 -7.80 -11.03 -15.88
CA ARG A 235 -9.05 -11.31 -16.59
C ARG A 235 -9.71 -12.63 -16.19
N ARG A 236 -8.91 -13.62 -15.75
CA ARG A 236 -9.44 -14.90 -15.24
C ARG A 236 -9.94 -14.80 -13.80
N ALA A 237 -9.44 -13.86 -13.00
CA ALA A 237 -9.75 -13.75 -11.59
C ALA A 237 -11.25 -13.69 -11.25
N PRO A 238 -12.14 -12.96 -11.97
CA PRO A 238 -13.57 -12.95 -11.68
C PRO A 238 -14.24 -14.32 -11.82
N VAL A 239 -13.75 -15.17 -12.71
CA VAL A 239 -14.24 -16.54 -12.90
C VAL A 239 -13.68 -17.46 -11.82
N GLU A 240 -12.39 -17.38 -11.55
CA GLU A 240 -11.71 -18.22 -10.56
C GLU A 240 -12.11 -17.87 -9.11
N LEU A 241 -12.50 -16.63 -8.86
CA LEU A 241 -13.01 -16.12 -7.58
C LEU A 241 -14.55 -16.01 -7.55
N GLN A 242 -15.25 -16.81 -8.35
CA GLN A 242 -16.71 -16.81 -8.35
C GLN A 242 -17.28 -16.98 -6.94
N GLY A 243 -18.32 -16.20 -6.61
CA GLY A 243 -18.90 -16.13 -5.27
C GLY A 243 -18.30 -15.05 -4.38
N ILE A 244 -17.21 -14.40 -4.79
CA ILE A 244 -16.70 -13.17 -4.16
C ILE A 244 -17.26 -11.97 -4.93
N ALA A 245 -18.01 -11.11 -4.24
CA ALA A 245 -18.60 -9.94 -4.88
C ALA A 245 -17.53 -8.86 -5.18
N GLY A 246 -17.73 -8.11 -6.29
CA GLY A 246 -16.94 -6.94 -6.61
C GLY A 246 -15.53 -7.22 -7.14
N VAL A 247 -15.19 -8.46 -7.51
CA VAL A 247 -13.84 -8.81 -8.02
C VAL A 247 -13.55 -8.08 -9.33
N ALA A 248 -14.50 -8.12 -10.29
CA ALA A 248 -14.32 -7.49 -11.59
C ALA A 248 -14.15 -5.97 -11.46
N GLU A 249 -15.00 -5.33 -10.68
CA GLU A 249 -14.97 -3.89 -10.43
C GLU A 249 -13.67 -3.46 -9.75
N ARG A 250 -13.18 -4.25 -8.82
CA ARG A 250 -11.91 -3.97 -8.13
C ARG A 250 -10.69 -4.09 -9.03
N LEU A 251 -10.68 -5.08 -9.92
CA LEU A 251 -9.54 -5.34 -10.81
C LEU A 251 -9.56 -4.49 -12.09
N ALA A 252 -10.72 -3.95 -12.49
CA ALA A 252 -10.87 -3.17 -13.71
C ALA A 252 -9.84 -2.02 -13.84
N PRO A 253 -9.59 -1.18 -12.82
CA PRO A 253 -8.61 -0.10 -12.94
C PRO A 253 -7.19 -0.60 -13.21
N THR A 254 -6.83 -1.75 -12.64
CA THR A 254 -5.50 -2.38 -12.86
C THR A 254 -5.39 -2.97 -14.26
N ILE A 255 -6.45 -3.60 -14.76
CA ILE A 255 -6.53 -4.10 -16.13
C ILE A 255 -6.40 -2.94 -17.12
N GLU A 256 -7.21 -1.87 -16.97
CA GLU A 256 -7.16 -0.67 -17.83
C GLU A 256 -5.77 -0.03 -17.87
N ARG A 257 -5.07 0.00 -16.73
CA ARG A 257 -3.71 0.54 -16.65
C ARG A 257 -2.71 -0.31 -17.44
N TYR A 258 -2.71 -1.63 -17.25
CA TYR A 258 -1.78 -2.51 -17.97
C TYR A 258 -2.11 -2.65 -19.45
N GLU A 259 -3.35 -2.41 -19.86
CA GLU A 259 -3.73 -2.32 -21.28
C GLU A 259 -3.11 -1.14 -22.01
N LEU A 260 -2.52 -0.17 -21.30
CA LEU A 260 -1.75 0.91 -21.92
C LEU A 260 -0.37 0.42 -22.40
N VAL A 261 0.17 -0.66 -21.85
CA VAL A 261 1.46 -1.22 -22.31
C VAL A 261 1.32 -1.72 -23.75
N GLY A 262 2.24 -1.31 -24.60
CA GLY A 262 2.20 -1.56 -26.04
C GLY A 262 1.39 -0.54 -26.85
N LYS A 263 0.70 0.40 -26.19
CA LYS A 263 -0.06 1.48 -26.88
C LYS A 263 0.75 2.77 -26.93
N PRO A 264 0.45 3.66 -27.89
CA PRO A 264 1.00 5.01 -27.92
C PRO A 264 0.67 5.77 -26.63
N ALA A 265 1.69 6.39 -26.06
CA ALA A 265 1.53 7.25 -24.90
C ALA A 265 0.80 8.54 -25.28
N SER A 266 -0.14 8.97 -24.46
CA SER A 266 -0.77 10.28 -24.62
C SER A 266 0.26 11.40 -24.42
N ALA A 267 0.12 12.50 -25.10
CA ALA A 267 0.92 13.68 -24.80
C ALA A 267 0.56 14.18 -23.39
N ILE A 268 1.53 14.73 -22.67
CA ILE A 268 1.31 15.41 -21.41
C ILE A 268 0.92 16.86 -21.71
N GLU A 269 -0.20 17.30 -21.13
CA GLU A 269 -0.74 18.65 -21.30
C GLU A 269 -0.82 19.35 -19.94
N ALA A 270 -0.34 20.59 -19.88
CA ALA A 270 -0.42 21.39 -18.68
C ALA A 270 -0.36 22.88 -19.03
N PRO A 271 -1.09 23.74 -18.29
CA PRO A 271 -1.05 25.20 -18.49
C PRO A 271 0.30 25.77 -18.06
N THR A 272 0.98 25.10 -17.15
CA THR A 272 2.28 25.57 -16.63
C THR A 272 3.31 24.45 -16.73
N TRP A 273 4.50 24.82 -17.21
CA TRP A 273 5.65 23.93 -17.29
C TRP A 273 6.85 24.58 -16.59
N LEU A 274 7.54 23.79 -15.79
CA LEU A 274 8.84 24.15 -15.22
C LEU A 274 9.94 23.47 -16.03
N SER A 275 11.08 24.17 -16.18
CA SER A 275 12.26 23.63 -16.89
C SER A 275 11.98 23.14 -18.32
N ALA A 276 11.00 23.73 -18.99
CA ALA A 276 10.65 23.47 -20.38
C ALA A 276 10.80 24.78 -21.22
N PRO A 277 10.88 24.69 -22.57
CA PRO A 277 10.87 25.88 -23.43
C PRO A 277 9.66 26.78 -23.16
N ALA A 278 9.87 28.09 -23.27
CA ALA A 278 8.79 29.06 -23.09
C ALA A 278 7.63 28.78 -24.05
N GLY A 279 6.40 28.88 -23.55
CA GLY A 279 5.18 28.63 -24.34
C GLY A 279 4.83 27.14 -24.51
N THR A 280 5.55 26.22 -23.88
CA THR A 280 5.17 24.81 -23.87
C THR A 280 3.83 24.63 -23.12
N THR A 281 2.84 24.06 -23.80
CA THR A 281 1.54 23.67 -23.22
C THR A 281 1.29 22.16 -23.34
N LYS A 282 2.08 21.50 -24.21
CA LYS A 282 1.96 20.08 -24.54
C LYS A 282 3.34 19.49 -24.83
N LEU A 283 3.57 18.27 -24.41
CA LEU A 283 4.80 17.52 -24.70
C LEU A 283 4.48 16.11 -25.17
N ASP A 284 4.87 15.80 -26.39
CA ASP A 284 4.77 14.43 -26.93
C ASP A 284 5.84 13.52 -26.36
N MET A 285 5.48 12.26 -26.18
CA MET A 285 6.37 11.26 -25.58
C MET A 285 7.29 10.58 -26.58
N ALA A 286 7.10 10.76 -27.89
CA ALA A 286 8.00 10.25 -28.95
C ALA A 286 9.30 11.05 -29.06
N GLY A 287 10.33 10.48 -29.74
CA GLY A 287 11.60 11.13 -30.05
C GLY A 287 12.76 10.78 -29.10
N GLY A 288 12.50 10.14 -27.99
CA GLY A 288 13.49 9.64 -27.04
C GLY A 288 12.92 8.57 -26.14
N VAL A 289 13.78 7.77 -25.49
CA VAL A 289 13.33 6.89 -24.42
C VAL A 289 13.00 7.76 -23.20
N THR A 290 11.75 7.73 -22.77
CA THR A 290 11.24 8.63 -21.74
C THR A 290 10.89 7.89 -20.46
N TRP A 291 11.42 8.36 -19.32
CA TRP A 291 10.88 8.11 -17.99
C TRP A 291 9.86 9.20 -17.69
N LEU A 292 8.57 8.86 -17.73
CA LEU A 292 7.50 9.75 -17.30
C LEU A 292 7.09 9.37 -15.88
N GLN A 293 7.18 10.30 -14.93
CA GLN A 293 6.82 10.08 -13.53
C GLN A 293 5.71 11.03 -13.09
N PHE A 294 4.62 10.44 -12.60
CA PHE A 294 3.60 11.17 -11.84
C PHE A 294 4.06 11.32 -10.39
N THR A 295 4.04 12.55 -9.88
CA THR A 295 4.68 12.90 -8.60
C THR A 295 3.96 14.03 -7.87
N ALA A 296 4.33 14.27 -6.61
CA ALA A 296 3.90 15.43 -5.82
C ALA A 296 5.01 15.86 -4.85
N HIS A 297 5.04 17.15 -4.51
CA HIS A 297 6.03 17.70 -3.56
C HIS A 297 5.97 17.04 -2.16
N TRP A 298 4.78 16.59 -1.75
CA TRP A 298 4.53 15.93 -0.46
C TRP A 298 4.76 14.41 -0.47
N CYS A 299 4.99 13.82 -1.64
CA CYS A 299 5.10 12.38 -1.82
C CYS A 299 6.50 11.89 -1.38
N GLY A 300 6.57 11.25 -0.22
CA GLY A 300 7.79 10.64 0.33
C GLY A 300 8.42 9.61 -0.61
N PRO A 301 7.69 8.55 -1.02
CA PRO A 301 8.20 7.54 -1.94
C PRO A 301 8.61 8.10 -3.32
N CYS A 302 7.97 9.21 -3.78
CA CYS A 302 8.39 9.85 -5.03
C CYS A 302 9.82 10.41 -4.93
N ARG A 303 10.22 10.91 -3.75
CA ARG A 303 11.57 11.42 -3.52
C ARG A 303 12.63 10.34 -3.56
N GLU A 304 12.27 9.10 -3.22
CA GLU A 304 13.19 7.95 -3.30
C GLU A 304 13.55 7.60 -4.75
N ALA A 305 12.64 7.88 -5.71
CA ALA A 305 12.90 7.67 -7.13
C ALA A 305 13.78 8.77 -7.77
N TYR A 306 13.87 9.97 -7.18
CA TYR A 306 14.57 11.09 -7.80
C TYR A 306 16.08 10.85 -8.00
N PRO A 307 16.84 10.32 -7.01
CA PRO A 307 18.26 10.02 -7.21
C PRO A 307 18.51 9.03 -8.36
N ALA A 308 17.67 8.01 -8.50
CA ALA A 308 17.77 7.05 -9.60
C ALA A 308 17.51 7.72 -10.96
N ALA A 309 16.45 8.53 -11.07
CA ALA A 309 16.17 9.29 -12.27
C ALA A 309 17.34 10.22 -12.66
N VAL A 310 17.99 10.86 -11.67
CA VAL A 310 19.19 11.70 -11.89
C VAL A 310 20.37 10.88 -12.40
N ARG A 311 20.66 9.72 -11.78
CA ARG A 311 21.74 8.83 -12.22
C ARG A 311 21.51 8.31 -13.63
N LEU A 312 20.29 7.85 -13.94
CA LEU A 312 19.93 7.33 -15.25
C LEU A 312 19.95 8.43 -16.32
N GLN A 313 19.49 9.64 -16.01
CA GLN A 313 19.58 10.79 -16.91
C GLN A 313 21.05 11.13 -17.21
N LYS A 314 21.92 11.11 -16.23
CA LYS A 314 23.36 11.32 -16.42
C LYS A 314 24.00 10.21 -17.28
N GLN A 315 23.60 8.98 -17.06
CA GLN A 315 24.15 7.80 -17.76
C GLN A 315 23.69 7.72 -19.21
N PHE A 316 22.43 8.01 -19.49
CA PHE A 316 21.81 7.72 -20.77
C PHE A 316 21.33 8.96 -21.55
N GLY A 317 21.37 10.14 -20.95
CA GLY A 317 20.82 11.37 -21.57
C GLY A 317 21.45 11.69 -22.93
N ALA A 318 22.78 11.57 -23.07
CA ALA A 318 23.47 11.77 -24.34
C ALA A 318 23.09 10.75 -25.43
N ARG A 319 22.46 9.65 -25.06
CA ARG A 319 21.98 8.58 -25.97
C ARG A 319 20.52 8.74 -26.36
N GLY A 320 19.84 9.79 -25.86
CA GLY A 320 18.43 10.07 -26.16
C GLY A 320 17.45 9.57 -25.09
N PHE A 321 17.91 9.35 -23.85
CA PHE A 321 17.04 9.17 -22.68
C PHE A 321 16.66 10.54 -22.12
N ARG A 322 15.41 10.65 -21.64
CA ARG A 322 14.94 11.86 -20.95
C ARG A 322 13.99 11.51 -19.82
N VAL A 323 13.92 12.42 -18.85
CA VAL A 323 12.93 12.36 -17.76
C VAL A 323 11.91 13.48 -17.96
N VAL A 324 10.65 13.16 -17.73
CA VAL A 324 9.52 14.11 -17.70
C VAL A 324 8.73 13.83 -16.43
N MET A 325 8.29 14.87 -15.75
CA MET A 325 7.43 14.73 -14.58
C MET A 325 6.09 15.40 -14.79
N ALA A 326 5.04 14.85 -14.17
CA ALA A 326 3.71 15.44 -14.12
C ALA A 326 3.26 15.57 -12.67
N THR A 327 2.76 16.73 -12.30
CA THR A 327 2.21 17.05 -10.98
C THR A 327 1.04 18.01 -11.12
N GLN A 328 0.46 18.40 -9.99
CA GLN A 328 -0.63 19.36 -9.95
C GLN A 328 -0.50 20.27 -8.73
N LEU A 329 -1.28 21.32 -8.68
CA LEU A 329 -1.44 22.15 -7.48
C LEU A 329 -2.42 21.48 -6.51
N TYR A 330 -2.07 21.49 -5.23
CA TYR A 330 -2.81 20.85 -4.14
C TYR A 330 -3.44 21.86 -3.17
N GLY A 331 -3.14 23.17 -3.32
CA GLY A 331 -3.56 24.23 -2.42
C GLY A 331 -2.72 24.30 -1.13
N TYR A 332 -1.59 23.60 -1.08
CA TYR A 332 -0.67 23.64 0.06
C TYR A 332 0.76 23.26 -0.32
N PHE A 333 1.72 23.67 0.51
CA PHE A 333 3.10 23.25 0.38
C PHE A 333 3.73 23.12 1.79
N GLU A 334 4.27 21.94 2.13
CA GLU A 334 4.75 21.58 3.48
C GLU A 334 3.67 21.86 4.55
N SER A 335 3.95 22.74 5.54
CA SER A 335 3.01 23.13 6.58
C SER A 335 2.04 24.26 6.17
N ARG A 336 2.34 24.98 5.08
CA ARG A 336 1.51 26.11 4.60
C ARG A 336 0.25 25.56 3.90
N ARG A 337 -0.92 26.01 4.33
CA ARG A 337 -2.23 25.59 3.80
C ARG A 337 -2.92 26.76 3.11
N ASN A 338 -3.90 26.45 2.25
CA ASN A 338 -4.72 27.42 1.52
C ASN A 338 -3.86 28.41 0.70
N LEU A 339 -2.81 27.88 0.06
CA LEU A 339 -1.97 28.71 -0.79
C LEU A 339 -2.70 29.10 -2.06
N ALA A 340 -2.50 30.34 -2.48
CA ALA A 340 -2.88 30.75 -3.83
C ALA A 340 -2.07 29.95 -4.86
N PRO A 341 -2.62 29.65 -6.05
CA PRO A 341 -1.93 28.89 -7.09
C PRO A 341 -0.53 29.43 -7.42
N ALA A 342 -0.37 30.76 -7.48
CA ALA A 342 0.92 31.39 -7.76
C ALA A 342 1.98 31.13 -6.67
N ASP A 343 1.56 31.15 -5.40
CA ASP A 343 2.46 30.95 -4.25
C ASP A 343 2.89 29.49 -4.14
N GLU A 344 1.97 28.55 -4.38
CA GLU A 344 2.29 27.11 -4.42
C GLU A 344 3.22 26.81 -5.61
N LEU A 345 2.93 27.35 -6.79
CA LEU A 345 3.76 27.18 -7.98
C LEU A 345 5.19 27.73 -7.75
N ALA A 346 5.34 28.87 -7.08
CA ALA A 346 6.64 29.41 -6.72
C ALA A 346 7.41 28.44 -5.80
N ALA A 347 6.73 27.90 -4.79
CA ALA A 347 7.33 26.93 -3.88
C ALA A 347 7.74 25.61 -4.59
N ILE A 348 6.90 25.11 -5.50
CA ILE A 348 7.19 23.92 -6.31
C ILE A 348 8.38 24.18 -7.24
N ARG A 349 8.48 25.36 -7.83
CA ARG A 349 9.60 25.77 -8.69
C ARG A 349 10.94 25.72 -7.95
N ASP A 350 10.95 26.12 -6.68
CA ASP A 350 12.15 26.12 -5.85
C ASP A 350 12.46 24.72 -5.26
N TYR A 351 11.45 23.84 -5.19
CA TYR A 351 11.57 22.53 -4.58
C TYR A 351 12.33 21.53 -5.46
N PHE A 352 11.93 21.36 -6.70
CA PHE A 352 12.47 20.31 -7.56
C PHE A 352 13.98 20.43 -7.84
N PRO A 353 14.54 21.63 -8.11
CA PRO A 353 15.98 21.77 -8.29
C PRO A 353 16.82 21.35 -7.07
N LYS A 354 16.30 21.52 -5.85
CA LYS A 354 16.96 21.07 -4.62
C LYS A 354 17.15 19.55 -4.54
N HIS A 355 16.34 18.82 -5.34
CA HIS A 355 16.43 17.36 -5.49
C HIS A 355 17.14 16.94 -6.80
N GLY A 356 17.84 17.87 -7.47
CA GLY A 356 18.56 17.60 -8.72
C GLY A 356 17.66 17.48 -9.96
N ILE A 357 16.40 17.87 -9.86
CA ILE A 357 15.41 17.77 -10.94
C ILE A 357 15.42 19.05 -11.74
N VAL A 358 15.96 18.95 -12.97
CA VAL A 358 16.16 20.09 -13.89
C VAL A 358 15.52 19.86 -15.26
N TRP A 359 14.71 18.84 -15.41
CA TRP A 359 13.99 18.48 -16.63
C TRP A 359 12.54 18.97 -16.63
N PRO A 360 11.80 18.83 -17.75
CA PRO A 360 10.43 19.32 -17.87
C PRO A 360 9.48 18.73 -16.82
N ILE A 361 8.72 19.61 -16.16
CA ILE A 361 7.69 19.26 -15.19
C ILE A 361 6.39 19.94 -15.59
N ALA A 362 5.38 19.15 -15.93
CA ALA A 362 4.02 19.61 -16.16
C ALA A 362 3.33 19.88 -14.82
N VAL A 363 2.74 21.05 -14.66
CA VAL A 363 1.97 21.43 -13.46
C VAL A 363 0.55 21.77 -13.87
N SER A 364 -0.40 20.93 -13.49
CA SER A 364 -1.83 21.16 -13.69
C SER A 364 -2.40 22.00 -12.54
N ASP A 365 -3.21 22.99 -12.84
CA ASP A 365 -3.75 23.95 -11.87
C ASP A 365 -5.29 23.91 -11.77
N ASP A 366 -6.00 23.97 -12.87
CA ASP A 366 -7.47 23.92 -12.88
C ASP A 366 -7.95 22.49 -13.14
N ILE A 367 -8.06 21.72 -12.06
CA ILE A 367 -8.45 20.32 -12.13
C ILE A 367 -9.96 20.20 -11.90
N PRO A 368 -10.72 19.75 -12.94
CA PRO A 368 -12.16 19.64 -12.82
C PRO A 368 -12.58 18.65 -11.72
N MET A 369 -13.59 19.03 -10.99
CA MET A 369 -14.23 18.18 -9.98
C MET A 369 -15.19 17.22 -10.69
N VAL A 370 -14.99 15.92 -10.51
CA VAL A 370 -15.99 14.92 -10.92
C VAL A 370 -17.10 14.88 -9.89
N MET A 371 -18.33 15.02 -10.36
CA MET A 371 -19.54 14.97 -9.54
C MET A 371 -20.24 13.64 -9.76
N GLU A 372 -20.71 13.02 -8.68
CA GLU A 372 -21.57 11.83 -8.73
C GLU A 372 -22.80 12.08 -7.87
N ASN A 373 -23.97 12.00 -8.49
CA ASN A 373 -25.27 12.26 -7.81
C ASN A 373 -25.31 13.61 -7.09
N GLY A 374 -24.70 14.66 -7.70
CA GLY A 374 -24.64 16.01 -7.13
C GLY A 374 -23.65 16.17 -5.97
N ARG A 375 -22.85 15.16 -5.66
CA ARG A 375 -21.78 15.22 -4.65
C ARG A 375 -20.41 15.27 -5.29
N PRO A 376 -19.49 16.11 -4.78
CA PRO A 376 -18.11 16.11 -5.28
C PRO A 376 -17.43 14.78 -4.92
N LEU A 377 -16.98 14.04 -5.93
CA LEU A 377 -16.31 12.75 -5.79
C LEU A 377 -14.80 12.94 -5.71
N ARG A 378 -14.20 13.51 -6.76
CA ARG A 378 -12.75 13.73 -6.86
C ARG A 378 -12.43 14.76 -7.94
N LYS A 379 -11.25 15.39 -7.82
CA LYS A 379 -10.65 16.10 -8.94
C LYS A 379 -9.98 15.09 -9.88
N VAL A 380 -10.15 15.29 -11.19
CA VAL A 380 -9.54 14.42 -12.20
C VAL A 380 -8.63 15.26 -13.09
N ASN A 381 -7.32 15.02 -12.97
CA ASN A 381 -6.33 15.53 -13.89
C ASN A 381 -6.41 14.74 -15.20
N VAL A 382 -6.42 15.42 -16.34
CA VAL A 382 -6.49 14.79 -17.66
C VAL A 382 -5.31 13.83 -17.89
N ASN A 383 -4.11 14.20 -17.43
CA ASN A 383 -2.94 13.35 -17.55
C ASN A 383 -3.07 12.09 -16.69
N ASP A 384 -3.56 12.23 -15.44
CA ASP A 384 -3.81 11.09 -14.55
C ASP A 384 -4.85 10.14 -15.16
N ALA A 385 -5.91 10.69 -15.77
CA ALA A 385 -6.96 9.88 -16.43
C ALA A 385 -6.40 9.13 -17.66
N ASN A 386 -5.61 9.79 -18.50
CA ASN A 386 -5.03 9.21 -19.71
C ASN A 386 -4.03 8.09 -19.37
N TYR A 387 -3.27 8.24 -18.29
CA TYR A 387 -2.26 7.29 -17.83
C TYR A 387 -2.75 6.34 -16.74
N LYS A 388 -4.05 6.38 -16.39
CA LYS A 388 -4.67 5.52 -15.38
C LYS A 388 -3.88 5.53 -14.07
N VAL A 389 -3.54 6.73 -13.59
CA VAL A 389 -2.73 6.93 -12.38
C VAL A 389 -3.54 6.45 -11.17
N ALA A 390 -3.04 5.42 -10.48
CA ALA A 390 -3.67 4.82 -9.32
C ALA A 390 -2.98 5.22 -8.01
N GLY A 391 -1.72 5.61 -8.07
CA GLY A 391 -0.91 6.04 -6.93
C GLY A 391 0.37 6.70 -7.42
N ILE A 392 1.09 7.37 -6.53
CA ILE A 392 2.36 8.03 -6.86
C ILE A 392 3.49 7.57 -5.92
N PRO A 393 4.72 7.42 -6.45
CA PRO A 393 5.07 7.61 -7.85
C PRO A 393 4.44 6.54 -8.75
N GLN A 394 3.90 6.93 -9.91
CA GLN A 394 3.66 6.01 -11.01
C GLN A 394 4.61 6.38 -12.15
N ILE A 395 5.36 5.40 -12.62
CA ILE A 395 6.44 5.58 -13.59
C ILE A 395 6.09 4.82 -14.86
N HIS A 396 6.19 5.49 -16.00
CA HIS A 396 6.05 4.89 -17.31
C HIS A 396 7.38 4.97 -18.05
N ILE A 397 7.88 3.84 -18.54
CA ILE A 397 8.99 3.82 -19.50
C ILE A 397 8.41 3.74 -20.90
N ILE A 398 8.74 4.73 -21.72
CA ILE A 398 8.18 4.94 -23.06
C ILE A 398 9.35 4.90 -24.05
N ASP A 399 9.21 4.15 -25.15
CA ASP A 399 10.25 4.02 -26.15
C ASP A 399 10.34 5.23 -27.09
N ARG A 400 11.30 5.21 -28.02
CA ARG A 400 11.53 6.30 -28.98
C ARG A 400 10.35 6.56 -29.92
N LYS A 401 9.48 5.56 -30.14
CA LYS A 401 8.26 5.69 -30.96
C LYS A 401 7.09 6.25 -30.16
N GLY A 402 7.28 6.51 -28.87
CA GLY A 402 6.23 6.98 -27.98
C GLY A 402 5.32 5.84 -27.46
N VAL A 403 5.76 4.57 -27.54
CA VAL A 403 4.97 3.42 -27.04
C VAL A 403 5.33 3.13 -25.60
N ILE A 404 4.33 2.95 -24.75
CA ILE A 404 4.51 2.58 -23.33
C ILE A 404 5.03 1.13 -23.27
N ARG A 405 6.18 0.93 -22.63
CA ARG A 405 6.84 -0.38 -22.54
C ARG A 405 6.78 -0.97 -21.13
N LEU A 406 6.70 -0.13 -20.11
CA LEU A 406 6.59 -0.55 -18.71
C LEU A 406 5.77 0.47 -17.92
N ILE A 407 4.98 -0.02 -16.98
CA ILE A 407 4.28 0.78 -15.96
C ILE A 407 4.64 0.22 -14.59
N MET A 408 5.03 1.08 -13.67
CA MET A 408 5.38 0.73 -12.30
C MET A 408 4.75 1.71 -11.32
N ILE A 409 4.25 1.23 -10.19
CA ILE A 409 3.74 2.04 -9.08
C ILE A 409 4.66 1.81 -7.88
N GLY A 410 5.05 2.91 -7.24
CA GLY A 410 6.11 2.86 -6.22
C GLY A 410 7.50 2.86 -6.86
N PHE A 411 8.51 2.90 -6.01
CA PHE A 411 9.92 2.79 -6.40
C PHE A 411 10.70 2.25 -5.21
N ASP A 412 11.56 1.27 -5.47
CA ASP A 412 12.61 0.81 -4.56
C ASP A 412 13.94 0.87 -5.30
N GLU A 413 15.03 1.12 -4.59
CA GLU A 413 16.36 1.25 -5.18
C GLU A 413 16.80 -0.05 -5.89
N ALA A 414 16.32 -1.22 -5.45
CA ALA A 414 16.55 -2.50 -6.13
C ALA A 414 16.03 -2.53 -7.57
N ASN A 415 15.03 -1.72 -7.91
CA ASN A 415 14.49 -1.61 -9.27
C ASN A 415 15.37 -0.82 -10.23
N GLU A 416 16.32 -0.02 -9.75
CA GLU A 416 17.13 0.85 -10.60
C GLU A 416 17.95 0.05 -11.63
N ALA A 417 18.59 -1.02 -11.22
CA ALA A 417 19.38 -1.87 -12.14
C ALA A 417 18.52 -2.48 -13.27
N ARG A 418 17.30 -2.92 -12.93
CA ARG A 418 16.32 -3.43 -13.90
C ARG A 418 15.89 -2.33 -14.88
N LEU A 419 15.55 -1.14 -14.37
CA LEU A 419 15.17 -0.01 -15.20
C LEU A 419 16.32 0.45 -16.10
N ALA A 420 17.57 0.48 -15.59
CA ALA A 420 18.75 0.77 -16.40
C ALA A 420 18.91 -0.22 -17.56
N ALA A 421 18.70 -1.51 -17.33
CA ALA A 421 18.78 -2.54 -18.38
C ALA A 421 17.67 -2.35 -19.43
N ILE A 422 16.44 -2.09 -19.02
CA ILE A 422 15.32 -1.81 -19.94
C ILE A 422 15.60 -0.56 -20.77
N ILE A 423 16.01 0.55 -20.15
CA ILE A 423 16.34 1.79 -20.83
C ILE A 423 17.49 1.58 -21.84
N ALA A 424 18.57 0.87 -21.43
CA ALA A 424 19.70 0.59 -22.31
C ALA A 424 19.29 -0.19 -23.56
N ARG A 425 18.40 -1.18 -23.40
CA ARG A 425 17.84 -1.98 -24.50
C ARG A 425 16.99 -1.12 -25.44
N LEU A 426 16.05 -0.34 -24.89
CA LEU A 426 15.18 0.54 -25.68
C LEU A 426 15.94 1.64 -26.42
N LEU A 427 17.10 2.05 -25.91
CA LEU A 427 18.00 2.98 -26.59
C LEU A 427 18.76 2.34 -27.75
N ALA A 428 18.85 1.02 -27.80
CA ALA A 428 19.48 0.26 -28.87
C ALA A 428 18.49 -0.16 -29.99
N GLU A 429 17.17 -0.19 -29.71
CA GLU A 429 16.10 -0.37 -30.69
C GLU A 429 15.92 0.86 -31.58
#